data_3ec2d861447cf6f8e5e30fef3469a4e1
#
_entry.id   3ec2d861447cf6f8e5e30fef3469a4e1
#
_cell.length_a   1.000
_cell.length_b   1.000
_cell.length_c   1.000
_cell.angle_alpha   90.00
_cell.angle_beta   90.00
_cell.angle_gamma   90.00
#
_symmetry.space_group_name_H-M   'P 1'
#
loop_
_entity.id
_entity.type
_entity.pdbx_description
1 polymer ?
#
loop_
_entity_poly.entity_id
_entity_poly.type
_entity_poly.pdbx_seq_one_letter_code
_entity_poly.pdbx_strand_id
1 'polypeptide(L)'
;DVMGVQKSMLKYFRNIRIKYKRLAGDLKNSDPVAAEMYDRKQLPIKIFINAYFGSLSAPHVFPWGDMNMGETITCVGRQCLRMMIMFFEKKGYKPLVMDTDGVNFETPDDINEHKYIGRGLNELVDEGKEYSGIEADTAEFNDTFMRNEMGLDIDYTAPACINVSRKNYIIKLMKKGKEKI
;
A
#
# COMPACT_ATOMS: atom_id res chain seq x y z
N ASP A 1 -17.18 20.23 -3.76
CA ASP A 1 -15.87 20.49 -3.12
C ASP A 1 -14.83 20.81 -4.18
N VAL A 2 -14.29 22.05 -4.12
CA VAL A 2 -13.20 22.44 -5.01
C VAL A 2 -11.90 21.89 -4.44
N MET A 3 -11.35 20.91 -5.11
CA MET A 3 -10.07 20.32 -4.75
C MET A 3 -8.96 21.36 -4.96
N GLY A 4 -8.14 21.62 -3.92
CA GLY A 4 -7.02 22.57 -4.04
C GLY A 4 -6.02 22.15 -5.12
N VAL A 5 -5.32 23.13 -5.72
CA VAL A 5 -4.36 22.91 -6.83
C VAL A 5 -3.32 21.84 -6.50
N GLN A 6 -2.77 21.83 -5.29
CA GLN A 6 -1.76 20.88 -4.86
C GLN A 6 -2.30 19.43 -4.84
N LYS A 7 -3.48 19.24 -4.26
CA LYS A 7 -4.14 17.91 -4.21
C LYS A 7 -4.49 17.42 -5.61
N SER A 8 -5.00 18.30 -6.48
CA SER A 8 -5.34 17.98 -7.87
C SER A 8 -4.10 17.54 -8.66
N MET A 9 -3.00 18.26 -8.51
CA MET A 9 -1.72 17.96 -9.14
C MET A 9 -1.18 16.60 -8.68
N LEU A 10 -1.14 16.35 -7.38
CA LEU A 10 -0.65 15.09 -6.83
C LEU A 10 -1.53 13.91 -7.28
N LYS A 11 -2.86 14.08 -7.28
CA LYS A 11 -3.80 13.07 -7.78
C LYS A 11 -3.54 12.76 -9.26
N TYR A 12 -3.34 13.77 -10.09
CA TYR A 12 -3.03 13.60 -11.50
C TYR A 12 -1.74 12.77 -11.71
N PHE A 13 -0.64 13.16 -11.06
CA PHE A 13 0.62 12.43 -11.18
C PHE A 13 0.54 11.01 -10.61
N ARG A 14 -0.13 10.82 -9.46
CA ARG A 14 -0.36 9.50 -8.89
C ARG A 14 -1.10 8.59 -9.87
N ASN A 15 -2.17 9.07 -10.49
CA ASN A 15 -2.97 8.30 -11.43
C ASN A 15 -2.16 7.91 -12.69
N ILE A 16 -1.36 8.83 -13.24
CA ILE A 16 -0.47 8.51 -14.37
C ILE A 16 0.55 7.45 -13.95
N ARG A 17 1.14 7.56 -12.75
CA ARG A 17 2.10 6.58 -12.25
C ARG A 17 1.47 5.20 -12.11
N ILE A 18 0.27 5.10 -11.53
CA ILE A 18 -0.49 3.84 -11.40
C ILE A 18 -0.74 3.23 -12.77
N LYS A 19 -1.19 4.04 -13.75
CA LYS A 19 -1.40 3.59 -15.12
C LYS A 19 -0.13 3.01 -15.74
N TYR A 20 1.00 3.68 -15.62
CA TYR A 20 2.26 3.19 -16.18
C TYR A 20 2.76 1.93 -15.45
N LYS A 21 2.64 1.86 -14.12
CA LYS A 21 2.99 0.67 -13.34
C LYS A 21 2.14 -0.54 -13.75
N ARG A 22 0.84 -0.33 -14.00
CA ARG A 22 -0.08 -1.38 -14.46
C ARG A 22 0.30 -1.86 -15.86
N LEU A 23 0.49 -0.96 -16.82
CA LEU A 23 0.92 -1.29 -18.18
C LEU A 23 2.26 -2.04 -18.19
N ALA A 24 3.22 -1.64 -17.37
CA ALA A 24 4.48 -2.36 -17.23
C ALA A 24 4.28 -3.79 -16.71
N GLY A 25 3.37 -3.99 -15.76
CA GLY A 25 3.01 -5.32 -15.24
C GLY A 25 2.35 -6.21 -16.28
N ASP A 26 1.34 -5.68 -16.98
CA ASP A 26 0.55 -6.40 -17.97
C ASP A 26 1.40 -6.84 -19.18
N LEU A 27 2.34 -5.99 -19.61
CA LEU A 27 3.21 -6.24 -20.77
C LEU A 27 4.46 -7.07 -20.45
N LYS A 28 4.73 -7.35 -19.17
CA LYS A 28 5.98 -7.99 -18.73
C LYS A 28 6.30 -9.32 -19.44
N ASN A 29 5.26 -10.10 -19.77
CA ASN A 29 5.42 -11.40 -20.42
C ASN A 29 5.20 -11.36 -21.95
N SER A 30 4.44 -10.38 -22.45
CA SER A 30 4.08 -10.26 -23.86
C SER A 30 5.01 -9.35 -24.65
N ASP A 31 5.43 -8.23 -24.05
CA ASP A 31 6.35 -7.26 -24.64
C ASP A 31 7.26 -6.66 -23.56
N PRO A 32 8.40 -7.33 -23.25
CA PRO A 32 9.33 -6.88 -22.22
C PRO A 32 9.94 -5.50 -22.50
N VAL A 33 10.09 -5.11 -23.77
CA VAL A 33 10.66 -3.82 -24.16
C VAL A 33 9.68 -2.69 -23.82
N ALA A 34 8.41 -2.84 -24.19
CA ALA A 34 7.37 -1.90 -23.83
C ALA A 34 7.16 -1.85 -22.29
N ALA A 35 7.22 -2.99 -21.61
CA ALA A 35 7.15 -3.06 -20.15
C ALA A 35 8.24 -2.22 -19.48
N GLU A 36 9.50 -2.38 -19.92
CA GLU A 36 10.63 -1.59 -19.40
C GLU A 36 10.46 -0.09 -19.71
N MET A 37 9.96 0.26 -20.88
CA MET A 37 9.69 1.66 -21.24
C MET A 37 8.67 2.30 -20.26
N TYR A 38 7.57 1.60 -19.92
CA TYR A 38 6.58 2.11 -18.98
C TYR A 38 7.13 2.15 -17.55
N ASP A 39 7.95 1.19 -17.16
CA ASP A 39 8.60 1.21 -15.85
C ASP A 39 9.57 2.39 -15.71
N ARG A 40 10.35 2.70 -16.74
CA ARG A 40 11.18 3.89 -16.80
C ARG A 40 10.38 5.19 -16.75
N LYS A 41 9.20 5.27 -17.38
CA LYS A 41 8.33 6.45 -17.37
C LYS A 41 7.70 6.72 -16.01
N GLN A 42 7.43 5.70 -15.20
CA GLN A 42 6.83 5.89 -13.86
C GLN A 42 7.84 6.39 -12.81
N LEU A 43 9.15 6.14 -13.02
CA LEU A 43 10.18 6.49 -12.05
C LEU A 43 10.34 8.01 -11.81
N PRO A 44 10.43 8.88 -12.83
CA PRO A 44 10.48 10.33 -12.62
C PRO A 44 9.27 10.86 -11.87
N ILE A 45 8.08 10.29 -12.11
CA ILE A 45 6.84 10.69 -11.44
C ILE A 45 6.92 10.31 -9.95
N LYS A 46 7.45 9.13 -9.62
CA LYS A 46 7.70 8.73 -8.23
C LYS A 46 8.65 9.69 -7.54
N ILE A 47 9.76 10.05 -8.21
CA ILE A 47 10.75 11.00 -7.68
C ILE A 47 10.10 12.36 -7.44
N PHE A 48 9.31 12.85 -8.39
CA PHE A 48 8.61 14.13 -8.27
C PHE A 48 7.66 14.16 -7.06
N ILE A 49 6.82 13.12 -6.89
CA ILE A 49 5.87 13.04 -5.75
C ILE A 49 6.64 13.04 -4.42
N ASN A 50 7.73 12.28 -4.32
CA ASN A 50 8.54 12.21 -3.11
C ASN A 50 9.29 13.54 -2.85
N ALA A 51 9.83 14.18 -3.88
CA ALA A 51 10.46 15.50 -3.77
C ALA A 51 9.47 16.57 -3.34
N TYR A 52 8.24 16.50 -3.85
CA TYR A 52 7.16 17.41 -3.43
C TYR A 52 6.85 17.25 -1.94
N PHE A 53 6.74 16.01 -1.42
CA PHE A 53 6.60 15.77 0.02
C PHE A 53 7.78 16.40 0.80
N GLY A 54 9.01 16.18 0.34
CA GLY A 54 10.20 16.81 0.94
C GLY A 54 10.13 18.33 0.96
N SER A 55 9.63 18.96 -0.12
CA SER A 55 9.47 20.40 -0.20
C SER A 55 8.44 20.98 0.78
N LEU A 56 7.37 20.23 1.05
CA LEU A 56 6.36 20.61 2.06
C LEU A 56 6.95 20.68 3.48
N SER A 57 7.95 19.85 3.76
CA SER A 57 8.59 19.78 5.08
C SER A 57 9.83 20.69 5.22
N ALA A 58 10.13 21.52 4.22
CA ALA A 58 11.34 22.34 4.15
C ALA A 58 11.06 23.86 4.01
N PRO A 59 10.50 24.52 5.04
CA PRO A 59 10.15 25.94 4.99
C PRO A 59 11.36 26.86 4.78
N HIS A 60 12.56 26.39 5.11
CA HIS A 60 13.79 27.18 4.89
C HIS A 60 14.25 27.22 3.43
N VAL A 61 13.74 26.32 2.60
CA VAL A 61 14.13 26.20 1.18
C VAL A 61 12.98 26.61 0.27
N PHE A 62 11.76 26.28 0.64
CA PHE A 62 10.58 26.51 -0.19
C PHE A 62 9.57 27.42 0.53
N PRO A 63 9.09 28.49 -0.11
CA PRO A 63 8.14 29.43 0.51
C PRO A 63 6.78 28.83 0.86
N TRP A 64 6.44 27.68 0.27
CA TRP A 64 5.21 26.92 0.57
C TRP A 64 5.42 25.79 1.58
N GLY A 65 6.65 25.64 2.10
CA GLY A 65 6.97 24.63 3.09
C GLY A 65 6.38 24.96 4.47
N ASP A 66 5.89 23.96 5.18
CA ASP A 66 5.43 24.04 6.56
C ASP A 66 5.82 22.74 7.29
N MET A 67 6.61 22.86 8.36
CA MET A 67 7.03 21.73 9.19
C MET A 67 5.82 20.96 9.72
N ASN A 68 4.76 21.66 10.17
CA ASN A 68 3.55 21.03 10.68
C ASN A 68 2.85 20.14 9.64
N MET A 69 2.92 20.53 8.36
CA MET A 69 2.33 19.73 7.28
C MET A 69 3.08 18.42 7.10
N GLY A 70 4.40 18.42 7.09
CA GLY A 70 5.23 17.23 7.02
C GLY A 70 5.03 16.32 8.24
N GLU A 71 4.99 16.90 9.45
CA GLU A 71 4.72 16.17 10.69
C GLU A 71 3.31 15.56 10.71
N THR A 72 2.31 16.29 10.24
CA THR A 72 0.92 15.79 10.13
C THR A 72 0.83 14.59 9.21
N ILE A 73 1.43 14.64 8.02
CA ILE A 73 1.43 13.53 7.07
C ILE A 73 2.05 12.27 7.69
N THR A 74 3.22 12.42 8.33
CA THR A 74 3.89 11.27 8.97
C THR A 74 3.17 10.78 10.23
N CYS A 75 2.52 11.69 10.97
CA CYS A 75 1.70 11.33 12.11
C CYS A 75 0.48 10.50 11.68
N VAL A 76 -0.23 10.92 10.65
CA VAL A 76 -1.36 10.17 10.08
C VAL A 76 -0.91 8.79 9.61
N GLY A 77 0.22 8.70 8.88
CA GLY A 77 0.77 7.41 8.46
C GLY A 77 1.05 6.47 9.65
N ARG A 78 1.68 6.98 10.72
CA ARG A 78 1.92 6.19 11.94
C ARG A 78 0.62 5.75 12.63
N GLN A 79 -0.41 6.59 12.62
CA GLN A 79 -1.72 6.23 13.18
C GLN A 79 -2.39 5.13 12.36
N CYS A 80 -2.36 5.21 11.03
CA CYS A 80 -2.87 4.15 10.16
C CYS A 80 -2.19 2.81 10.44
N LEU A 81 -0.86 2.80 10.57
CA LEU A 81 -0.11 1.57 10.92
C LEU A 81 -0.50 1.01 12.28
N ARG A 82 -0.65 1.87 13.30
CA ARG A 82 -1.09 1.43 14.64
C ARG A 82 -2.49 0.83 14.61
N MET A 83 -3.43 1.49 13.93
CA MET A 83 -4.80 0.98 13.78
C MET A 83 -4.80 -0.37 13.06
N MET A 84 -3.99 -0.51 12.00
CA MET A 84 -3.81 -1.77 11.28
C MET A 84 -3.32 -2.87 12.21
N ILE A 85 -2.23 -2.66 12.94
CA ILE A 85 -1.67 -3.66 13.85
C ILE A 85 -2.73 -4.07 14.89
N MET A 86 -3.37 -3.11 15.54
CA MET A 86 -4.40 -3.39 16.57
C MET A 86 -5.60 -4.15 16.01
N PHE A 87 -6.02 -3.85 14.77
CA PHE A 87 -7.12 -4.55 14.13
C PHE A 87 -6.76 -5.99 13.80
N PHE A 88 -5.60 -6.21 13.16
CA PHE A 88 -5.17 -7.54 12.76
C PHE A 88 -4.80 -8.41 13.98
N GLU A 89 -4.20 -7.84 15.05
CA GLU A 89 -3.98 -8.57 16.31
C GLU A 89 -5.29 -9.06 16.95
N LYS A 90 -6.35 -8.24 16.93
CA LYS A 90 -7.68 -8.65 17.41
C LYS A 90 -8.29 -9.78 16.60
N LYS A 91 -7.89 -9.91 15.33
CA LYS A 91 -8.27 -10.99 14.42
C LYS A 91 -7.35 -12.23 14.52
N GLY A 92 -6.43 -12.27 15.49
CA GLY A 92 -5.53 -13.40 15.74
C GLY A 92 -4.22 -13.36 14.95
N TYR A 93 -3.97 -12.34 14.14
CA TYR A 93 -2.70 -12.20 13.44
C TYR A 93 -1.57 -11.80 14.40
N LYS A 94 -0.36 -12.31 14.12
CA LYS A 94 0.84 -11.92 14.89
C LYS A 94 1.74 -11.04 14.02
N PRO A 95 2.02 -9.78 14.42
CA PRO A 95 2.95 -8.93 13.70
C PRO A 95 4.37 -9.47 13.83
N LEU A 96 5.05 -9.67 12.71
CA LEU A 96 6.41 -10.21 12.65
C LEU A 96 7.45 -9.10 12.44
N VAL A 97 7.23 -8.29 11.41
CA VAL A 97 8.16 -7.22 11.00
C VAL A 97 7.37 -6.03 10.50
N MET A 98 7.76 -4.85 10.93
CA MET A 98 7.24 -3.57 10.42
C MET A 98 8.38 -2.81 9.74
N ASP A 99 8.15 -2.39 8.51
CA ASP A 99 9.09 -1.55 7.78
C ASP A 99 8.36 -0.43 7.05
N THR A 100 8.63 0.78 7.47
CA THR A 100 8.19 2.07 6.89
C THR A 100 6.67 2.20 6.80
N ASP A 101 6.03 1.55 5.81
CA ASP A 101 4.62 1.64 5.45
C ASP A 101 3.93 0.27 5.33
N GLY A 102 4.64 -0.80 5.66
CA GLY A 102 4.13 -2.17 5.60
C GLY A 102 4.39 -2.96 6.89
N VAL A 103 3.55 -3.96 7.13
CA VAL A 103 3.71 -4.93 8.23
C VAL A 103 3.53 -6.34 7.69
N ASN A 104 4.46 -7.21 8.03
CA ASN A 104 4.33 -8.64 7.80
C ASN A 104 3.67 -9.29 9.00
N PHE A 105 2.61 -10.03 8.76
CA PHE A 105 1.88 -10.77 9.78
C PHE A 105 1.98 -12.28 9.55
N GLU A 106 2.03 -13.03 10.62
CA GLU A 106 1.65 -14.43 10.63
C GLU A 106 0.12 -14.51 10.66
N THR A 107 -0.48 -15.29 9.76
CA THR A 107 -1.93 -15.45 9.69
C THR A 107 -2.43 -16.40 10.76
N PRO A 108 -3.65 -16.21 11.31
CA PRO A 108 -4.26 -17.15 12.22
C PRO A 108 -4.61 -18.47 11.53
N ASP A 109 -4.75 -19.55 12.32
CA ASP A 109 -5.06 -20.88 11.79
C ASP A 109 -6.46 -20.96 11.16
N ASP A 110 -7.40 -20.16 11.66
CA ASP A 110 -8.79 -20.06 11.20
C ASP A 110 -9.00 -19.05 10.05
N ILE A 111 -7.94 -18.57 9.43
CA ILE A 111 -8.00 -17.52 8.37
C ILE A 111 -9.00 -17.87 7.25
N ASN A 112 -9.17 -19.15 6.92
CA ASN A 112 -10.09 -19.58 5.87
C ASN A 112 -11.57 -19.44 6.25
N GLU A 113 -11.87 -19.24 7.52
CA GLU A 113 -13.23 -19.02 8.04
C GLU A 113 -13.61 -17.53 8.02
N HIS A 114 -12.63 -16.64 7.89
CA HIS A 114 -12.86 -15.21 7.84
C HIS A 114 -13.59 -14.83 6.56
N LYS A 115 -14.73 -14.15 6.73
CA LYS A 115 -15.57 -13.67 5.62
C LYS A 115 -16.01 -12.24 5.86
N TYR A 116 -16.14 -11.49 4.78
CA TYR A 116 -16.63 -10.13 4.81
C TYR A 116 -17.41 -9.80 3.55
N ILE A 117 -18.51 -9.07 3.70
CA ILE A 117 -19.28 -8.52 2.58
C ILE A 117 -18.98 -7.03 2.49
N GLY A 118 -18.41 -6.62 1.37
CA GLY A 118 -18.00 -5.24 1.15
C GLY A 118 -19.17 -4.27 1.24
N ARG A 119 -18.96 -3.16 1.93
CA ARG A 119 -19.92 -2.05 2.04
C ARG A 119 -19.69 -0.94 1.03
N GLY A 120 -18.56 -1.01 0.31
CA GLY A 120 -18.21 0.02 -0.68
C GLY A 120 -17.90 1.40 -0.08
N LEU A 121 -17.53 1.48 1.19
CA LEU A 121 -17.17 2.74 1.85
C LEU A 121 -15.76 3.23 1.51
N ASN A 122 -14.98 2.35 0.93
CA ASN A 122 -13.62 2.62 0.41
C ASN A 122 -13.53 2.21 -1.06
N GLU A 123 -12.81 2.98 -1.88
CA GLU A 123 -12.66 2.72 -3.32
C GLU A 123 -12.00 1.36 -3.66
N LEU A 124 -11.31 0.73 -2.70
CA LEU A 124 -10.68 -0.59 -2.85
C LEU A 124 -11.60 -1.76 -2.53
N VAL A 125 -12.84 -1.49 -2.08
CA VAL A 125 -13.79 -2.49 -1.64
C VAL A 125 -15.08 -2.38 -2.43
N ASP A 126 -15.38 -3.41 -3.22
CA ASP A 126 -16.60 -3.46 -4.02
C ASP A 126 -17.81 -3.70 -3.14
N GLU A 127 -18.87 -2.90 -3.29
CA GLU A 127 -20.13 -3.05 -2.55
C GLU A 127 -20.80 -4.38 -2.92
N GLY A 128 -21.23 -5.13 -1.91
CA GLY A 128 -21.91 -6.40 -2.07
C GLY A 128 -21.03 -7.59 -2.45
N LYS A 129 -19.72 -7.37 -2.69
CA LYS A 129 -18.78 -8.45 -2.98
C LYS A 129 -18.45 -9.23 -1.71
N GLU A 130 -18.44 -10.55 -1.81
CA GLU A 130 -18.00 -11.46 -0.74
C GLU A 130 -16.48 -11.65 -0.83
N TYR A 131 -15.79 -11.38 0.26
CA TYR A 131 -14.36 -11.59 0.45
C TYR A 131 -14.13 -12.72 1.44
N SER A 132 -13.03 -13.45 1.32
CA SER A 132 -12.66 -14.56 2.20
C SER A 132 -11.19 -14.52 2.59
N GLY A 133 -10.86 -15.10 3.75
CA GLY A 133 -9.49 -15.15 4.24
C GLY A 133 -8.89 -13.77 4.51
N ILE A 134 -7.62 -13.59 4.20
CA ILE A 134 -6.91 -12.31 4.39
C ILE A 134 -7.53 -11.16 3.58
N GLU A 135 -8.14 -11.44 2.43
CA GLU A 135 -8.84 -10.42 1.65
C GLU A 135 -10.08 -9.91 2.38
N ALA A 136 -10.78 -10.78 3.13
CA ALA A 136 -11.93 -10.39 3.96
C ALA A 136 -11.51 -9.38 5.05
N ASP A 137 -10.45 -9.68 5.78
CA ASP A 137 -9.97 -8.83 6.86
C ASP A 137 -9.40 -7.50 6.32
N THR A 138 -8.73 -7.54 5.17
CA THR A 138 -8.23 -6.33 4.50
C THR A 138 -9.38 -5.46 4.00
N ALA A 139 -10.41 -6.04 3.40
CA ALA A 139 -11.61 -5.32 2.95
C ALA A 139 -12.37 -4.72 4.14
N GLU A 140 -12.55 -5.46 5.23
CA GLU A 140 -13.19 -4.97 6.45
C GLU A 140 -12.41 -3.81 7.07
N PHE A 141 -11.08 -3.90 7.14
CA PHE A 141 -10.25 -2.81 7.63
C PHE A 141 -10.40 -1.56 6.77
N ASN A 142 -10.31 -1.71 5.44
CA ASN A 142 -10.45 -0.60 4.51
C ASN A 142 -11.83 0.07 4.62
N ASP A 143 -12.90 -0.69 4.63
CA ASP A 143 -14.26 -0.17 4.79
C ASP A 143 -14.53 0.48 6.14
N THR A 144 -13.83 0.04 7.19
CA THR A 144 -14.07 0.54 8.55
C THR A 144 -13.24 1.79 8.85
N PHE A 145 -11.95 1.78 8.52
CA PHE A 145 -11.00 2.79 8.97
C PHE A 145 -10.48 3.71 7.86
N MET A 146 -10.45 3.23 6.63
CA MET A 146 -9.90 4.00 5.52
C MET A 146 -11.00 4.72 4.75
N ARG A 147 -10.64 5.84 4.12
CA ARG A 147 -11.58 6.63 3.31
C ARG A 147 -10.89 7.14 2.06
N ASN A 148 -11.68 7.34 1.03
CA ASN A 148 -11.21 7.82 -0.27
C ASN A 148 -10.14 6.89 -0.87
N GLU A 149 -9.01 7.47 -1.25
CA GLU A 149 -7.90 6.81 -1.93
C GLU A 149 -6.87 6.17 -0.97
N MET A 150 -7.10 6.25 0.35
CA MET A 150 -6.27 5.58 1.34
C MET A 150 -6.79 4.17 1.58
N GLY A 151 -5.90 3.19 1.63
CA GLY A 151 -6.26 1.82 1.93
C GLY A 151 -5.04 0.93 2.09
N LEU A 152 -5.29 -0.26 2.61
CA LEU A 152 -4.31 -1.35 2.63
C LEU A 152 -4.45 -2.18 1.36
N ASP A 153 -3.31 -2.68 0.90
CA ASP A 153 -3.22 -3.67 -0.17
C ASP A 153 -2.33 -4.84 0.29
N ILE A 154 -2.56 -6.02 -0.26
CA ILE A 154 -1.79 -7.21 0.03
C ILE A 154 -0.70 -7.33 -1.03
N ASP A 155 0.54 -7.00 -0.67
CA ASP A 155 1.66 -7.08 -1.60
C ASP A 155 1.99 -8.53 -1.97
N TYR A 156 1.97 -9.44 -0.99
CA TYR A 156 2.24 -10.87 -1.18
C TYR A 156 1.75 -11.71 -0.01
N THR A 157 1.56 -12.99 -0.28
CA THR A 157 1.41 -14.04 0.74
C THR A 157 2.54 -15.06 0.58
N ALA A 158 3.06 -15.57 1.67
CA ALA A 158 4.20 -16.49 1.66
C ALA A 158 4.03 -17.61 2.70
N PRO A 159 4.38 -18.87 2.37
CA PRO A 159 4.29 -19.98 3.31
C PRO A 159 5.34 -19.90 4.43
N ALA A 160 6.42 -19.14 4.24
CA ALA A 160 7.46 -18.96 5.25
C ALA A 160 8.21 -17.64 5.08
N CYS A 161 8.55 -17.05 6.22
CA CYS A 161 9.40 -15.86 6.30
C CYS A 161 10.46 -16.08 7.40
N ILE A 162 11.71 -15.74 7.12
CA ILE A 162 12.80 -15.74 8.08
C ILE A 162 13.29 -14.29 8.23
N ASN A 163 13.14 -13.73 9.42
CA ASN A 163 13.66 -12.42 9.73
C ASN A 163 15.09 -12.56 10.32
N VAL A 164 16.07 -12.01 9.63
CA VAL A 164 17.49 -12.06 10.05
C VAL A 164 17.85 -10.82 10.86
N SER A 165 17.41 -9.65 10.43
CA SER A 165 17.64 -8.37 11.11
C SER A 165 16.71 -7.31 10.55
N ARG A 166 16.75 -6.09 11.12
CA ARG A 166 15.96 -4.96 10.63
C ARG A 166 16.20 -4.73 9.13
N LYS A 167 15.13 -4.75 8.33
CA LYS A 167 15.15 -4.62 6.85
C LYS A 167 15.87 -5.76 6.11
N ASN A 168 16.16 -6.86 6.78
CA ASN A 168 16.84 -8.00 6.18
C ASN A 168 16.09 -9.28 6.53
N TYR A 169 15.22 -9.73 5.64
CA TYR A 169 14.39 -10.91 5.79
C TYR A 169 14.34 -11.70 4.48
N ILE A 170 14.17 -13.00 4.61
CA ILE A 170 14.05 -13.94 3.49
C ILE A 170 12.61 -14.44 3.47
N ILE A 171 11.97 -14.32 2.31
CA ILE A 171 10.58 -14.75 2.11
C ILE A 171 10.56 -15.87 1.08
N LYS A 172 9.94 -16.98 1.43
CA LYS A 172 9.68 -18.07 0.50
C LYS A 172 8.41 -17.76 -0.28
N LEU A 173 8.53 -17.27 -1.51
CA LEU A 173 7.38 -17.00 -2.38
C LEU A 173 7.01 -18.24 -3.18
N MET A 174 5.72 -18.60 -3.19
CA MET A 174 5.16 -19.61 -4.07
C MET A 174 4.73 -18.97 -5.39
N LYS A 175 5.45 -19.21 -6.47
CA LYS A 175 5.05 -18.77 -7.81
C LYS A 175 4.44 -19.95 -8.54
N LYS A 176 3.07 -19.99 -8.68
CA LYS A 176 2.33 -20.98 -9.50
C LYS A 176 3.13 -22.25 -9.85
N GLY A 177 3.37 -23.12 -8.83
CA GLY A 177 4.02 -24.41 -9.00
C GLY A 177 5.57 -24.43 -9.03
N LYS A 178 6.25 -23.31 -8.76
CA LYS A 178 7.72 -23.28 -8.56
C LYS A 178 8.07 -22.42 -7.36
N GLU A 179 8.84 -23.00 -6.43
CA GLU A 179 9.43 -22.26 -5.31
C GLU A 179 10.47 -21.25 -5.85
N LYS A 180 10.42 -20.03 -5.32
CA LYS A 180 11.44 -19.02 -5.56
C LYS A 180 11.91 -18.50 -4.19
N ILE A 181 13.18 -18.70 -3.90
CA ILE A 181 13.86 -18.14 -2.73
C ILE A 181 14.44 -16.79 -3.12
#